data_779fe409a6bbbb0a0bf38d3fd8911de3
#
_entry.id   779fe409a6bbbb0a0bf38d3fd8911de3
#
_cell.length_a   1.000
_cell.length_b   1.000
_cell.length_c   1.000
_cell.angle_alpha   90.00
_cell.angle_beta   90.00
_cell.angle_gamma   90.00
#
_symmetry.space_group_name_H-M   'P 1'
#
loop_
_entity.id
_entity.type
_entity.pdbx_description
1 polymer ?
#
loop_
_entity_poly.entity_id
_entity_poly.type
_entity_poly.pdbx_seq_one_letter_code
_entity_poly.pdbx_strand_id
1 'polypeptide(L)'
;RSIAHNTVLVYDPNEVMSQQIINDGGQRDLLRPNGKFSPRNVPEDYDQGNFPSDDGIGTCDWVNRGDRWETGNILAYQSTPEYTYISGDGAKAYHENKVDQFVRQVVFVQPDVFIVFDKVVSSDPSFKKTWLLHAINEPKINKNNIQIEHQQGRLTNFTLLPKAASTQIIGGIGNECL
;
A
#
# COMPACT_ATOMS: atom_id res chain seq x y z
N ARG A 1 -6.64 6.89 -2.02
CA ARG A 1 -5.39 7.22 -1.31
C ARG A 1 -4.95 6.01 -0.50
N SER A 2 -3.63 5.82 -0.39
CA SER A 2 -3.06 4.64 0.30
C SER A 2 -3.46 4.56 1.76
N ILE A 3 -3.67 5.70 2.42
CA ILE A 3 -4.10 5.76 3.81
C ILE A 3 -5.47 5.06 4.05
N ALA A 4 -6.27 4.85 3.03
CA ALA A 4 -7.56 4.15 3.12
C ALA A 4 -7.45 2.63 2.93
N HIS A 5 -6.26 2.06 2.88
CA HIS A 5 -6.03 0.65 2.58
C HIS A 5 -5.06 0.00 3.58
N ASN A 6 -5.14 -1.32 3.74
CA ASN A 6 -4.22 -2.11 4.57
C ASN A 6 -2.85 -2.25 3.88
N THR A 7 -2.08 -1.21 3.90
CA THR A 7 -0.77 -1.11 3.25
C THR A 7 0.28 -0.52 4.20
N VAL A 8 1.48 -0.25 3.68
CA VAL A 8 2.53 0.46 4.40
C VAL A 8 2.65 1.85 3.83
N LEU A 9 2.63 2.86 4.67
CA LEU A 9 3.01 4.21 4.32
C LEU A 9 4.51 4.38 4.60
N VAL A 10 5.21 5.05 3.69
CA VAL A 10 6.61 5.48 3.83
C VAL A 10 6.65 6.98 3.64
N TYR A 11 6.85 7.73 4.71
CA TYR A 11 6.74 9.18 4.68
C TYR A 11 8.10 9.83 4.39
N ASP A 12 8.21 10.40 3.19
CA ASP A 12 9.27 11.32 2.81
C ASP A 12 8.72 12.75 2.89
N PRO A 13 9.23 13.61 3.80
CA PRO A 13 8.73 14.97 3.94
C PRO A 13 9.00 15.85 2.71
N ASN A 14 9.91 15.44 1.83
CA ASN A 14 10.27 16.18 0.62
C ASN A 14 9.53 15.67 -0.64
N GLU A 15 8.71 14.63 -0.52
CA GLU A 15 7.94 14.13 -1.66
C GLU A 15 6.93 15.18 -2.12
N VAL A 16 7.07 15.60 -3.38
CA VAL A 16 6.16 16.56 -4.00
C VAL A 16 4.98 15.80 -4.59
N MET A 17 3.81 16.06 -4.04
CA MET A 17 2.53 15.55 -4.55
C MET A 17 1.84 16.60 -5.43
N SER A 18 0.85 16.19 -6.22
CA SER A 18 0.00 17.13 -6.95
C SER A 18 -0.76 18.03 -5.99
N GLN A 19 -1.21 19.20 -6.47
CA GLN A 19 -1.88 20.21 -5.65
C GLN A 19 -3.16 19.70 -4.95
N GLN A 20 -3.69 18.58 -5.37
CA GLN A 20 -4.94 17.99 -4.81
C GLN A 20 -4.69 16.83 -3.86
N ILE A 21 -3.45 16.40 -3.70
CA ILE A 21 -3.10 15.23 -2.90
C ILE A 21 -2.16 15.67 -1.77
N ILE A 22 -2.55 15.34 -0.55
CA ILE A 22 -1.70 15.55 0.62
C ILE A 22 -0.71 14.39 0.69
N ASN A 23 0.56 14.69 0.95
CA ASN A 23 1.57 13.68 1.21
C ASN A 23 1.23 12.96 2.53
N ASP A 24 0.71 11.75 2.41
CA ASP A 24 0.39 10.86 3.52
C ASP A 24 1.41 9.73 3.68
N GLY A 25 2.48 9.77 2.89
CA GLY A 25 3.49 8.71 2.83
C GLY A 25 3.05 7.50 2.00
N GLY A 26 1.94 7.61 1.29
CA GLY A 26 1.36 6.53 0.51
C GLY A 26 2.09 6.24 -0.79
N GLN A 27 1.37 5.57 -1.66
CA GLN A 27 1.82 5.29 -3.02
C GLN A 27 2.00 6.60 -3.81
N ARG A 28 2.84 6.53 -4.84
CA ARG A 28 3.15 7.68 -5.69
C ARG A 28 1.89 8.31 -6.25
N ASP A 29 1.92 9.61 -6.34
CA ASP A 29 0.95 10.34 -7.12
C ASP A 29 1.16 10.04 -8.61
N LEU A 30 0.07 9.75 -9.31
CA LEU A 30 0.10 9.57 -10.75
C LEU A 30 0.09 10.92 -11.49
N LEU A 31 -0.19 12.01 -10.77
CA LEU A 31 -0.18 13.36 -11.33
C LEU A 31 1.12 14.08 -10.94
N ARG A 32 1.76 14.75 -11.89
CA ARG A 32 2.86 15.66 -11.61
C ARG A 32 2.36 16.93 -10.91
N PRO A 33 3.25 17.72 -10.25
CA PRO A 33 2.87 18.98 -9.62
C PRO A 33 2.19 19.99 -10.54
N ASN A 34 2.42 19.87 -11.85
CA ASN A 34 1.76 20.69 -12.88
C ASN A 34 0.39 20.15 -13.32
N GLY A 35 -0.18 19.18 -12.60
CA GLY A 35 -1.44 18.52 -12.92
C GLY A 35 -1.33 17.43 -13.98
N LYS A 36 -0.13 17.13 -14.43
CA LYS A 36 0.13 16.11 -15.43
C LYS A 36 0.48 14.79 -14.77
N PHE A 37 0.22 13.66 -15.45
CA PHE A 37 0.61 12.35 -14.95
C PHE A 37 2.11 12.25 -14.70
N SER A 38 2.50 11.71 -13.54
CA SER A 38 3.89 11.44 -13.19
C SER A 38 4.15 9.92 -13.17
N PRO A 39 4.25 9.29 -14.32
CA PRO A 39 4.68 7.91 -14.35
C PRO A 39 6.20 7.83 -14.19
N ARG A 40 6.67 6.75 -13.61
CA ARG A 40 8.08 6.37 -13.67
C ARG A 40 8.48 6.26 -15.14
N ASN A 41 9.47 7.04 -15.57
CA ASN A 41 10.07 6.93 -16.92
C ASN A 41 9.17 7.18 -18.13
N VAL A 42 8.16 8.02 -18.06
CA VAL A 42 7.38 8.39 -19.24
C VAL A 42 7.83 9.73 -19.78
N PRO A 43 8.05 9.85 -21.12
CA PRO A 43 8.38 11.10 -21.75
C PRO A 43 7.38 12.23 -21.46
N GLU A 44 7.86 13.48 -21.43
CA GLU A 44 7.02 14.64 -21.09
C GLU A 44 5.88 14.90 -22.09
N ASP A 45 6.05 14.47 -23.33
CA ASP A 45 5.08 14.61 -24.41
C ASP A 45 3.88 13.65 -24.30
N TYR A 46 3.98 12.64 -23.43
CA TYR A 46 2.89 11.70 -23.18
C TYR A 46 1.74 12.28 -22.32
N ASP A 47 1.80 13.53 -22.03
CA ASP A 47 1.11 14.14 -20.93
C ASP A 47 -0.12 14.96 -21.38
N GLN A 48 -0.98 14.38 -22.17
CA GLN A 48 -2.19 15.05 -22.68
C GLN A 48 -3.39 14.96 -21.72
N GLY A 49 -3.18 14.60 -20.45
CA GLY A 49 -4.25 14.64 -19.43
C GLY A 49 -5.34 13.61 -19.63
N ASN A 50 -5.21 12.75 -20.60
CA ASN A 50 -6.13 11.65 -20.77
C ASN A 50 -5.71 10.52 -19.83
N PHE A 51 -6.52 10.29 -18.79
CA PHE A 51 -6.71 8.92 -18.36
C PHE A 51 -6.81 8.07 -19.63
N PRO A 52 -6.41 6.80 -19.62
CA PRO A 52 -6.83 5.90 -20.69
C PRO A 52 -8.33 6.05 -20.75
N SER A 53 -8.78 7.06 -21.50
CA SER A 53 -10.15 7.15 -21.88
C SER A 53 -10.38 5.81 -22.52
N ASP A 54 -11.46 5.22 -22.19
CA ASP A 54 -12.03 4.16 -22.96
C ASP A 54 -12.04 4.65 -24.42
N ASP A 55 -10.91 4.41 -25.13
CA ASP A 55 -10.77 4.75 -26.55
C ASP A 55 -11.53 3.74 -27.40
N GLY A 56 -12.45 3.00 -26.78
CA GLY A 56 -13.24 1.97 -27.42
C GLY A 56 -12.45 0.70 -27.79
N ILE A 57 -11.15 0.67 -27.51
CA ILE A 57 -10.29 -0.48 -27.79
C ILE A 57 -10.20 -1.42 -26.59
N GLY A 58 -10.93 -1.12 -25.53
CA GLY A 58 -11.10 -1.96 -24.33
C GLY A 58 -9.83 -2.58 -23.78
N THR A 59 -9.61 -2.46 -22.51
CA THR A 59 -8.73 -3.29 -21.65
C THR A 59 -7.23 -3.38 -21.98
N CYS A 60 -6.80 -3.20 -23.21
CA CYS A 60 -5.41 -3.48 -23.58
C CYS A 60 -4.49 -2.25 -23.54
N ASP A 61 -5.03 -1.06 -23.43
CA ASP A 61 -4.21 0.15 -23.52
C ASP A 61 -3.24 0.29 -22.36
N TRP A 62 -3.66 -0.01 -21.15
CA TRP A 62 -2.77 -0.01 -20.00
C TRP A 62 -1.79 -1.20 -19.98
N VAL A 63 -2.11 -2.31 -20.63
CA VAL A 63 -1.15 -3.40 -20.87
C VAL A 63 -0.07 -2.96 -21.86
N ASN A 64 -0.46 -2.24 -22.90
CA ASN A 64 0.44 -1.78 -23.96
C ASN A 64 1.26 -0.54 -23.57
N ARG A 65 0.85 0.18 -22.52
CA ARG A 65 1.54 1.38 -22.03
C ARG A 65 2.67 1.09 -21.04
N GLY A 66 3.03 -0.18 -20.87
CA GLY A 66 4.22 -0.61 -20.16
C GLY A 66 4.27 -0.19 -18.70
N ASP A 67 5.43 0.20 -18.24
CA ASP A 67 5.78 0.49 -16.84
C ASP A 67 4.91 1.53 -16.14
N ARG A 68 4.12 2.28 -16.87
CA ARG A 68 3.30 3.36 -16.33
C ARG A 68 2.31 2.87 -15.28
N TRP A 69 1.65 1.75 -15.57
CA TRP A 69 0.64 1.15 -14.73
C TRP A 69 1.14 -0.08 -13.97
N GLU A 70 2.35 -0.50 -14.28
CA GLU A 70 3.00 -1.59 -13.60
C GLU A 70 3.45 -1.13 -12.21
N THR A 71 2.64 -1.39 -11.21
CA THR A 71 2.90 -1.00 -9.82
C THR A 71 3.28 -2.18 -8.93
N GLY A 72 3.15 -3.41 -9.43
CA GLY A 72 3.49 -4.58 -8.64
C GLY A 72 3.57 -5.86 -9.47
N ASN A 73 4.38 -6.79 -9.02
CA ASN A 73 4.60 -8.09 -9.63
C ASN A 73 4.44 -9.22 -8.63
N ILE A 74 3.87 -10.34 -9.05
CA ILE A 74 3.88 -11.57 -8.27
C ILE A 74 5.26 -12.20 -8.42
N LEU A 75 5.97 -12.37 -7.30
CA LEU A 75 7.29 -12.99 -7.25
C LEU A 75 7.24 -14.49 -7.06
N ALA A 76 6.26 -14.97 -6.27
CA ALA A 76 6.08 -16.38 -5.99
C ALA A 76 4.63 -16.69 -5.60
N TYR A 77 4.19 -17.89 -5.94
CA TYR A 77 2.89 -18.43 -5.54
C TYR A 77 3.00 -19.93 -5.31
N GLN A 78 2.41 -20.41 -4.24
CA GLN A 78 2.24 -21.84 -3.95
C GLN A 78 0.93 -22.07 -3.21
N SER A 79 0.20 -23.11 -3.59
CA SER A 79 -1.01 -23.52 -2.89
C SER A 79 -1.00 -25.02 -2.67
N THR A 80 -1.32 -25.44 -1.45
CA THR A 80 -1.49 -26.83 -1.01
C THR A 80 -2.80 -26.94 -0.23
N PRO A 81 -3.24 -28.12 0.16
CA PRO A 81 -4.40 -28.25 1.07
C PRO A 81 -4.21 -27.58 2.44
N GLU A 82 -2.96 -27.44 2.89
CA GLU A 82 -2.63 -26.92 4.22
C GLU A 82 -2.43 -25.40 4.23
N TYR A 83 -1.91 -24.84 3.14
CA TYR A 83 -1.61 -23.41 3.06
C TYR A 83 -1.60 -22.86 1.65
N THR A 84 -1.76 -21.55 1.55
CA THR A 84 -1.47 -20.77 0.34
C THR A 84 -0.43 -19.70 0.67
N TYR A 85 0.61 -19.61 -0.14
CA TYR A 85 1.67 -18.62 -0.06
C TYR A 85 1.66 -17.73 -1.30
N ILE A 86 1.76 -16.42 -1.09
CA ILE A 86 1.92 -15.44 -2.16
C ILE A 86 3.01 -14.45 -1.73
N SER A 87 3.90 -14.12 -2.66
CA SER A 87 4.87 -13.04 -2.53
C SER A 87 4.71 -12.07 -3.69
N GLY A 88 4.64 -10.79 -3.39
CA GLY A 88 4.52 -9.72 -4.38
C GLY A 88 5.49 -8.58 -4.10
N ASP A 89 6.05 -8.01 -5.17
CA ASP A 89 6.81 -6.78 -5.15
C ASP A 89 5.90 -5.61 -5.48
N GLY A 90 5.85 -4.60 -4.62
CA GLY A 90 5.09 -3.38 -4.78
C GLY A 90 5.95 -2.11 -4.76
N ALA A 91 7.28 -2.22 -4.92
CA ALA A 91 8.17 -1.05 -4.86
C ALA A 91 7.81 0.02 -5.91
N LYS A 92 7.42 -0.41 -7.10
CA LYS A 92 7.02 0.50 -8.19
C LYS A 92 5.73 1.29 -7.89
N ALA A 93 4.95 0.90 -6.90
CA ALA A 93 3.78 1.66 -6.47
C ALA A 93 4.16 2.94 -5.70
N TYR A 94 5.36 3.03 -5.18
CA TYR A 94 5.89 4.20 -4.49
C TYR A 94 6.79 5.02 -5.40
N HIS A 95 7.06 6.27 -5.00
CA HIS A 95 8.04 7.10 -5.71
C HIS A 95 9.43 6.46 -5.65
N GLU A 96 10.15 6.49 -6.77
CA GLU A 96 11.46 5.81 -6.91
C GLU A 96 12.52 6.32 -5.92
N ASN A 97 12.46 7.61 -5.56
CA ASN A 97 13.37 8.21 -4.59
C ASN A 97 12.98 7.93 -3.13
N LYS A 98 11.91 7.17 -2.89
CA LYS A 98 11.38 6.92 -1.56
C LYS A 98 11.53 5.48 -1.11
N VAL A 99 11.27 4.53 -2.00
CA VAL A 99 11.25 3.09 -1.67
C VAL A 99 12.11 2.32 -2.64
N ASP A 100 13.16 1.70 -2.12
CA ASP A 100 14.06 0.83 -2.89
C ASP A 100 13.52 -0.59 -2.99
N GLN A 101 12.84 -1.06 -1.93
CA GLN A 101 12.24 -2.40 -1.90
C GLN A 101 10.95 -2.39 -1.10
N PHE A 102 9.91 -3.00 -1.66
CA PHE A 102 8.69 -3.34 -0.95
C PHE A 102 8.21 -4.73 -1.38
N VAL A 103 8.48 -5.72 -0.56
CA VAL A 103 8.00 -7.09 -0.80
C VAL A 103 7.05 -7.50 0.30
N ARG A 104 5.80 -7.79 -0.07
CA ARG A 104 4.79 -8.36 0.81
C ARG A 104 4.70 -9.85 0.59
N GLN A 105 4.77 -10.59 1.66
CA GLN A 105 4.55 -12.04 1.69
C GLN A 105 3.33 -12.33 2.56
N VAL A 106 2.43 -13.14 2.03
CA VAL A 106 1.25 -13.58 2.76
C VAL A 106 1.19 -15.09 2.73
N VAL A 107 1.05 -15.68 3.91
CA VAL A 107 0.73 -17.11 4.06
C VAL A 107 -0.64 -17.21 4.70
N PHE A 108 -1.55 -17.88 4.02
CA PHE A 108 -2.81 -18.33 4.60
C PHE A 108 -2.68 -19.78 5.01
N VAL A 109 -2.68 -20.04 6.29
CA VAL A 109 -2.69 -21.40 6.85
C VAL A 109 -4.13 -21.76 7.19
N GLN A 110 -4.60 -22.81 6.59
CA GLN A 110 -5.97 -23.29 6.78
C GLN A 110 -6.25 -23.60 8.26
N PRO A 111 -7.45 -23.31 8.79
CA PRO A 111 -8.60 -22.70 8.10
C PRO A 111 -8.67 -21.17 8.25
N ASP A 112 -7.90 -20.53 9.13
CA ASP A 112 -8.20 -19.16 9.56
C ASP A 112 -6.97 -18.32 10.01
N VAL A 113 -5.74 -18.78 9.77
CA VAL A 113 -4.52 -18.07 10.17
C VAL A 113 -3.87 -17.39 8.97
N PHE A 114 -3.67 -16.07 9.07
CA PHE A 114 -2.88 -15.30 8.11
C PHE A 114 -1.57 -14.84 8.75
N ILE A 115 -0.47 -15.03 8.02
CA ILE A 115 0.83 -14.46 8.36
C ILE A 115 1.17 -13.46 7.26
N VAL A 116 1.37 -12.19 7.63
CA VAL A 116 1.78 -11.13 6.70
C VAL A 116 3.18 -10.67 7.10
N PHE A 117 4.08 -10.68 6.14
CA PHE A 117 5.43 -10.17 6.30
C PHE A 117 5.75 -9.16 5.21
N ASP A 118 6.04 -7.93 5.61
CA ASP A 118 6.44 -6.85 4.73
C ASP A 118 7.93 -6.53 4.91
N LYS A 119 8.69 -6.66 3.84
CA LYS A 119 10.07 -6.15 3.77
C LYS A 119 10.05 -4.83 3.03
N VAL A 120 10.28 -3.74 3.76
CA VAL A 120 10.28 -2.38 3.22
C VAL A 120 11.64 -1.74 3.48
N VAL A 121 12.34 -1.40 2.39
CA VAL A 121 13.58 -0.64 2.42
C VAL A 121 13.30 0.72 1.79
N SER A 122 13.48 1.78 2.56
CA SER A 122 13.40 3.16 2.06
C SER A 122 14.79 3.65 1.69
N SER A 123 14.89 4.55 0.73
CA SER A 123 16.13 5.19 0.30
C SER A 123 16.80 5.97 1.44
N ASP A 124 16.01 6.55 2.35
CA ASP A 124 16.50 7.15 3.59
C ASP A 124 15.96 6.38 4.80
N PRO A 125 16.85 5.88 5.70
CA PRO A 125 16.43 5.15 6.91
C PRO A 125 15.53 5.95 7.85
N SER A 126 15.61 7.28 7.81
CA SER A 126 14.82 8.19 8.65
C SER A 126 13.35 8.28 8.24
N PHE A 127 13.00 7.85 7.03
CA PHE A 127 11.62 7.86 6.57
C PHE A 127 10.74 6.98 7.46
N LYS A 128 9.72 7.62 8.04
CA LYS A 128 8.78 6.92 8.92
C LYS A 128 7.98 5.89 8.12
N LYS A 129 7.95 4.66 8.62
CA LYS A 129 7.15 3.58 8.05
C LYS A 129 5.95 3.31 8.96
N THR A 130 4.76 3.28 8.39
CA THR A 130 3.51 3.03 9.12
C THR A 130 2.74 1.92 8.44
N TRP A 131 2.56 0.80 9.13
CA TRP A 131 1.71 -0.29 8.69
C TRP A 131 0.27 -0.01 9.12
N LEU A 132 -0.69 -0.15 8.20
CA LEU A 132 -2.09 0.17 8.40
C LEU A 132 -2.93 -1.09 8.49
N LEU A 133 -3.83 -1.13 9.47
CA LEU A 133 -4.90 -2.11 9.60
C LEU A 133 -6.20 -1.37 9.86
N HIS A 134 -7.13 -1.45 8.91
CA HIS A 134 -8.44 -0.82 9.01
C HIS A 134 -9.43 -1.75 9.72
N ALA A 135 -10.24 -1.15 10.57
CA ALA A 135 -11.28 -1.83 11.31
C ALA A 135 -12.61 -1.09 11.16
N ILE A 136 -13.71 -1.82 11.04
CA ILE A 136 -15.05 -1.22 10.97
C ILE A 136 -15.52 -0.69 12.32
N ASN A 137 -15.06 -1.31 13.41
CA ASN A 137 -15.31 -0.90 14.78
C ASN A 137 -13.99 -0.57 15.47
N GLU A 138 -14.04 0.20 16.55
CA GLU A 138 -12.88 0.53 17.34
C GLU A 138 -12.17 -0.74 17.85
N PRO A 139 -10.87 -0.93 17.50
CA PRO A 139 -10.12 -2.10 17.93
C PRO A 139 -9.74 -2.02 19.40
N LYS A 140 -9.67 -3.17 20.07
CA LYS A 140 -9.11 -3.30 21.44
C LYS A 140 -7.62 -3.63 21.32
N ILE A 141 -6.77 -2.77 21.90
CA ILE A 141 -5.32 -2.96 21.88
C ILE A 141 -4.84 -3.40 23.26
N ASN A 142 -4.09 -4.49 23.31
CA ASN A 142 -3.38 -4.95 24.47
C ASN A 142 -1.94 -5.33 24.10
N LYS A 143 -0.99 -4.44 24.38
CA LYS A 143 0.42 -4.57 23.98
C LYS A 143 0.55 -4.74 22.45
N ASN A 144 1.01 -5.92 22.02
CA ASN A 144 1.18 -6.28 20.61
C ASN A 144 -0.02 -7.04 20.01
N ASN A 145 -1.12 -7.11 20.74
CA ASN A 145 -2.34 -7.77 20.32
C ASN A 145 -3.41 -6.73 19.99
N ILE A 146 -4.01 -6.83 18.80
CA ILE A 146 -5.10 -6.00 18.33
C ILE A 146 -6.29 -6.91 18.05
N GLN A 147 -7.41 -6.67 18.74
CA GLN A 147 -8.64 -7.42 18.54
C GLN A 147 -9.70 -6.53 17.89
N ILE A 148 -10.26 -7.01 16.79
CA ILE A 148 -11.32 -6.36 16.02
C ILE A 148 -12.52 -7.29 16.03
N GLU A 149 -13.70 -6.77 16.39
CA GLU A 149 -14.94 -7.52 16.41
C GLU A 149 -15.99 -6.84 15.54
N HIS A 150 -16.67 -7.61 14.72
CA HIS A 150 -17.81 -7.14 13.94
C HIS A 150 -18.84 -8.25 13.82
N GLN A 151 -20.07 -7.99 14.31
CA GLN A 151 -21.14 -8.99 14.38
C GLN A 151 -20.66 -10.26 15.10
N GLN A 152 -20.63 -11.41 14.41
CA GLN A 152 -20.12 -12.67 14.94
C GLN A 152 -18.65 -12.94 14.59
N GLY A 153 -18.04 -12.08 13.77
CA GLY A 153 -16.64 -12.20 13.34
C GLY A 153 -15.68 -11.55 14.32
N ARG A 154 -14.53 -12.18 14.50
CA ARG A 154 -13.43 -11.65 15.31
C ARG A 154 -12.11 -11.88 14.59
N LEU A 155 -11.31 -10.82 14.48
CA LEU A 155 -9.92 -10.87 14.07
C LEU A 155 -9.04 -10.59 15.28
N THR A 156 -8.02 -11.42 15.49
CA THR A 156 -6.97 -11.16 16.45
C THR A 156 -5.64 -11.05 15.70
N ASN A 157 -5.03 -9.87 15.75
CA ASN A 157 -3.74 -9.61 15.12
C ASN A 157 -2.64 -9.53 16.19
N PHE A 158 -1.52 -10.19 15.93
CA PHE A 158 -0.31 -10.13 16.75
C PHE A 158 0.81 -9.47 15.96
N THR A 159 1.30 -8.32 16.42
CA THR A 159 2.48 -7.68 15.87
C THR A 159 3.73 -8.34 16.43
N LEU A 160 4.45 -9.09 15.58
CA LEU A 160 5.65 -9.83 15.97
C LEU A 160 6.92 -9.03 15.70
N LEU A 161 6.94 -8.25 14.63
CA LEU A 161 8.07 -7.43 14.19
C LEU A 161 7.57 -6.09 13.60
N PRO A 162 8.39 -5.02 13.73
CA PRO A 162 9.57 -4.92 14.60
C PRO A 162 9.18 -4.90 16.08
N LYS A 163 10.03 -5.41 16.96
CA LYS A 163 9.75 -5.47 18.42
C LYS A 163 9.54 -4.09 19.07
N ALA A 164 10.10 -3.06 18.46
CA ALA A 164 9.98 -1.67 18.91
C ALA A 164 8.82 -0.90 18.24
N ALA A 165 7.93 -1.57 17.51
CA ALA A 165 6.78 -0.91 16.91
C ALA A 165 5.84 -0.36 17.99
N SER A 166 5.36 0.86 17.76
CA SER A 166 4.26 1.45 18.53
C SER A 166 2.95 1.30 17.76
N THR A 167 1.86 1.08 18.47
CA THR A 167 0.52 0.98 17.89
C THR A 167 -0.32 2.18 18.34
N GLN A 168 -1.04 2.78 17.39
CA GLN A 168 -1.93 3.90 17.62
C GLN A 168 -3.27 3.65 16.92
N ILE A 169 -4.39 4.00 17.56
CA ILE A 169 -5.70 4.07 16.92
C ILE A 169 -5.86 5.46 16.33
N ILE A 170 -6.29 5.53 15.07
CA ILE A 170 -6.59 6.77 14.36
C ILE A 170 -7.98 6.61 13.74
N GLY A 171 -8.83 7.63 13.89
CA GLY A 171 -10.22 7.61 13.43
C GLY A 171 -11.21 7.54 14.58
N GLY A 172 -12.46 7.20 14.28
CA GLY A 172 -13.56 7.20 15.23
C GLY A 172 -14.29 8.55 15.29
N ILE A 173 -15.29 8.66 16.15
CA ILE A 173 -16.16 9.83 16.26
C ILE A 173 -15.34 11.11 16.49
N GLY A 174 -15.47 12.07 15.57
CA GLY A 174 -14.73 13.33 15.58
C GLY A 174 -13.37 13.29 14.89
N ASN A 175 -12.95 12.14 14.36
CA ASN A 175 -11.69 11.94 13.62
C ASN A 175 -11.91 11.20 12.29
N GLU A 176 -13.10 11.32 11.70
CA GLU A 176 -13.50 10.58 10.50
C GLU A 176 -12.77 11.07 9.22
N CYS A 177 -12.16 12.25 9.29
CA CYS A 177 -11.54 12.93 8.14
C CYS A 177 -10.05 13.20 8.33
N LEU A 178 -9.31 12.27 8.91
CA LEU A 178 -7.85 12.37 9.00
C LEU A 178 -7.16 11.98 7.68
#